data_467341751fc430f779bac6044904789a
#
_entry.id   467341751fc430f779bac6044904789a
#
_cell.length_a   1.000
_cell.length_b   1.000
_cell.length_c   1.000
_cell.angle_alpha   90.00
_cell.angle_beta   90.00
_cell.angle_gamma   90.00
#
_symmetry.space_group_name_H-M   'P 1'
#
loop_
_entity.id
_entity.type
_entity.pdbx_description
1 polymer ?
#
loop_
_entity_poly.entity_id
_entity_poly.type
_entity_poly.pdbx_seq_one_letter_code
_entity_poly.pdbx_strand_id
1 'polypeptide(L)'
;MMKRVMFASLVLMVSMAAMAQEVMEDGSKVVLPLEAQQCALPSAPPPIPEVPEKSDLLAAQKNVKQFQADMEVYRTCIDKDAENPDFSSGNQQAISNAHNYSVDMEERVAAMFNEAVRAYKANLAKK
;
A
#
# COMPACT_ATOMS: atom_id res chain seq x y z
N MET A 1 -20.60 -63.91 2.11
CA MET A 1 -19.52 -62.92 2.17
C MET A 1 -20.11 -61.51 2.03
N MET A 2 -20.27 -60.79 3.12
CA MET A 2 -20.78 -59.43 3.09
C MET A 2 -19.57 -58.47 2.99
N LYS A 3 -19.44 -57.80 1.84
CA LYS A 3 -18.49 -56.69 1.70
C LYS A 3 -19.16 -55.44 2.30
N ARG A 4 -18.66 -55.01 3.45
CA ARG A 4 -19.02 -53.70 4.01
C ARG A 4 -18.31 -52.62 3.23
N VAL A 5 -19.07 -51.88 2.44
CA VAL A 5 -18.60 -50.66 1.78
C VAL A 5 -18.70 -49.55 2.81
N MET A 6 -17.55 -49.13 3.34
CA MET A 6 -17.44 -47.93 4.14
C MET A 6 -17.44 -46.74 3.20
N PHE A 7 -18.54 -45.99 3.18
CA PHE A 7 -18.58 -44.65 2.60
C PHE A 7 -17.90 -43.71 3.58
N ALA A 8 -16.68 -43.32 3.25
CA ALA A 8 -16.01 -42.23 3.93
C ALA A 8 -16.57 -40.92 3.36
N SER A 9 -17.46 -40.28 4.12
CA SER A 9 -17.95 -38.93 3.81
C SER A 9 -16.81 -37.95 4.05
N LEU A 10 -16.23 -37.47 2.97
CA LEU A 10 -15.27 -36.39 2.98
C LEU A 10 -16.02 -35.07 3.19
N VAL A 11 -16.10 -34.63 4.45
CA VAL A 11 -16.64 -33.30 4.78
C VAL A 11 -15.59 -32.28 4.36
N LEU A 12 -15.81 -31.65 3.22
CA LEU A 12 -15.04 -30.47 2.80
C LEU A 12 -15.42 -29.33 3.74
N MET A 13 -14.59 -29.09 4.75
CA MET A 13 -14.64 -27.85 5.52
C MET A 13 -14.11 -26.71 4.64
N VAL A 14 -15.03 -25.99 3.99
CA VAL A 14 -14.70 -24.71 3.38
C VAL A 14 -14.47 -23.73 4.53
N SER A 15 -13.20 -23.53 4.88
CA SER A 15 -12.82 -22.45 5.79
C SER A 15 -13.04 -21.14 5.06
N MET A 16 -14.20 -20.54 5.24
CA MET A 16 -14.38 -19.13 4.91
C MET A 16 -13.47 -18.36 5.86
N ALA A 17 -12.32 -17.93 5.35
CA ALA A 17 -11.52 -16.92 6.01
C ALA A 17 -12.37 -15.65 6.03
N ALA A 18 -13.11 -15.44 7.11
CA ALA A 18 -13.75 -14.17 7.39
C ALA A 18 -12.61 -13.15 7.51
N MET A 19 -12.54 -12.22 6.56
CA MET A 19 -11.68 -11.04 6.72
C MET A 19 -12.24 -10.27 7.91
N ALA A 20 -11.62 -10.46 9.08
CA ALA A 20 -11.97 -9.74 10.28
C ALA A 20 -11.63 -8.28 10.06
N GLN A 21 -12.64 -7.41 9.92
CA GLN A 21 -12.45 -5.97 9.96
C GLN A 21 -11.92 -5.61 11.34
N GLU A 22 -10.84 -4.82 11.37
CA GLU A 22 -10.30 -4.29 12.61
C GLU A 22 -11.34 -3.39 13.27
N VAL A 23 -11.57 -3.60 14.56
CA VAL A 23 -12.56 -2.89 15.35
C VAL A 23 -11.86 -2.28 16.55
N MET A 24 -12.18 -1.01 16.85
CA MET A 24 -11.67 -0.29 18.00
C MET A 24 -12.35 -0.78 19.28
N GLU A 25 -11.77 -0.44 20.45
CA GLU A 25 -12.33 -0.80 21.76
C GLU A 25 -13.76 -0.27 21.98
N ASP A 26 -14.10 0.86 21.35
CA ASP A 26 -15.43 1.45 21.42
C ASP A 26 -16.45 0.80 20.47
N GLY A 27 -16.03 -0.23 19.74
CA GLY A 27 -16.86 -0.94 18.77
C GLY A 27 -16.91 -0.32 17.37
N SER A 28 -16.27 0.85 17.14
CA SER A 28 -16.23 1.45 15.82
C SER A 28 -15.28 0.70 14.88
N LYS A 29 -15.68 0.59 13.61
CA LYS A 29 -14.87 -0.08 12.58
C LYS A 29 -13.76 0.84 12.08
N VAL A 30 -12.57 0.26 11.85
CA VAL A 30 -11.45 0.97 11.23
C VAL A 30 -11.70 1.06 9.73
N VAL A 31 -12.29 2.14 9.32
CA VAL A 31 -12.64 2.46 7.93
C VAL A 31 -12.49 3.94 7.69
N LEU A 32 -11.97 4.32 6.52
CA LEU A 32 -11.88 5.73 6.15
C LEU A 32 -13.26 6.37 6.09
N PRO A 33 -13.43 7.58 6.62
CA PRO A 33 -14.67 8.33 6.41
C PRO A 33 -14.87 8.65 4.93
N LEU A 34 -16.10 8.86 4.52
CA LEU A 34 -16.46 9.10 3.10
C LEU A 34 -15.67 10.25 2.48
N GLU A 35 -15.43 11.30 3.24
CA GLU A 35 -14.65 12.46 2.81
C GLU A 35 -13.22 12.10 2.45
N ALA A 36 -12.59 11.21 3.23
CA ALA A 36 -11.23 10.73 2.98
C ALA A 36 -11.17 9.70 1.85
N GLN A 37 -12.24 8.93 1.63
CA GLN A 37 -12.31 7.97 0.54
C GLN A 37 -12.26 8.62 -0.84
N GLN A 38 -12.58 9.90 -0.93
CA GLN A 38 -12.52 10.68 -2.17
C GLN A 38 -11.11 11.16 -2.51
N CYS A 39 -10.17 11.07 -1.56
CA CYS A 39 -8.78 11.42 -1.78
C CYS A 39 -8.11 10.39 -2.69
N ALA A 40 -7.46 10.85 -3.74
CA ALA A 40 -6.82 9.98 -4.72
C ALA A 40 -5.45 9.51 -4.22
N LEU A 41 -5.31 8.21 -3.93
CA LEU A 41 -4.01 7.60 -3.63
C LEU A 41 -3.22 7.47 -4.94
N PRO A 42 -2.03 8.07 -5.04
CA PRO A 42 -1.20 7.95 -6.24
C PRO A 42 -0.77 6.51 -6.50
N SER A 43 -0.69 6.15 -7.78
CA SER A 43 -0.10 4.89 -8.20
C SER A 43 1.42 4.96 -8.11
N ALA A 44 2.06 3.83 -7.79
CA ALA A 44 3.51 3.74 -7.78
C ALA A 44 4.08 4.06 -9.17
N PRO A 45 5.27 4.71 -9.25
CA PRO A 45 5.93 4.94 -10.53
C PRO A 45 6.23 3.64 -11.27
N PRO A 46 6.42 3.69 -12.60
CA PRO A 46 6.84 2.52 -13.36
C PRO A 46 8.15 1.94 -12.82
N PRO A 47 8.35 0.61 -12.93
CA PRO A 47 9.59 -0.01 -12.49
C PRO A 47 10.78 0.50 -13.31
N ILE A 48 11.94 0.60 -12.65
CA ILE A 48 13.20 1.00 -13.29
C ILE A 48 13.88 -0.27 -13.80
N PRO A 49 14.46 -0.26 -15.03
CA PRO A 49 15.20 -1.41 -15.54
C PRO A 49 16.30 -1.87 -14.56
N GLU A 50 16.55 -3.17 -14.50
CA GLU A 50 17.55 -3.79 -13.62
C GLU A 50 18.97 -3.30 -13.92
N VAL A 51 19.25 -3.05 -15.22
CA VAL A 51 20.48 -2.43 -15.70
C VAL A 51 20.11 -1.07 -16.32
N PRO A 52 19.93 -0.03 -15.49
CA PRO A 52 19.45 1.25 -15.99
C PRO A 52 20.52 2.01 -16.78
N GLU A 53 20.06 2.71 -17.80
CA GLU A 53 20.84 3.73 -18.49
C GLU A 53 20.62 5.11 -17.86
N LYS A 54 21.43 6.08 -18.22
CA LYS A 54 21.29 7.46 -17.71
C LYS A 54 19.88 8.02 -18.01
N SER A 55 19.36 7.77 -19.20
CA SER A 55 18.00 8.21 -19.59
C SER A 55 16.92 7.60 -18.70
N ASP A 56 17.07 6.32 -18.29
CA ASP A 56 16.16 5.64 -17.39
C ASP A 56 16.16 6.31 -16.01
N LEU A 57 17.33 6.68 -15.49
CA LEU A 57 17.47 7.35 -14.20
C LEU A 57 16.88 8.76 -14.22
N LEU A 58 17.07 9.51 -15.30
CA LEU A 58 16.49 10.86 -15.44
C LEU A 58 14.96 10.79 -15.48
N ALA A 59 14.40 9.84 -16.22
CA ALA A 59 12.96 9.61 -16.26
C ALA A 59 12.43 9.16 -14.89
N ALA A 60 13.13 8.24 -14.23
CA ALA A 60 12.77 7.77 -12.90
C ALA A 60 12.81 8.89 -11.86
N GLN A 61 13.82 9.76 -11.90
CA GLN A 61 13.91 10.91 -10.99
C GLN A 61 12.69 11.82 -11.12
N LYS A 62 12.29 12.11 -12.34
CA LYS A 62 11.09 12.91 -12.62
C LYS A 62 9.84 12.24 -12.07
N ASN A 63 9.70 10.93 -12.30
CA ASN A 63 8.55 10.16 -11.82
C ASN A 63 8.51 10.09 -10.29
N VAL A 64 9.65 9.93 -9.63
CA VAL A 64 9.74 9.93 -8.15
C VAL A 64 9.33 11.28 -7.58
N LYS A 65 9.81 12.38 -8.14
CA LYS A 65 9.44 13.72 -7.70
C LYS A 65 7.94 13.98 -7.85
N GLN A 66 7.36 13.55 -8.97
CA GLN A 66 5.93 13.68 -9.20
C GLN A 66 5.14 12.84 -8.19
N PHE A 67 5.58 11.59 -7.95
CA PHE A 67 4.96 10.71 -6.98
C PHE A 67 4.99 11.30 -5.56
N GLN A 68 6.11 11.88 -5.15
CA GLN A 68 6.25 12.55 -3.85
C GLN A 68 5.29 13.74 -3.73
N ALA A 69 5.18 14.55 -4.78
CA ALA A 69 4.25 15.69 -4.81
C ALA A 69 2.79 15.22 -4.71
N ASP A 70 2.43 14.18 -5.46
CA ASP A 70 1.08 13.62 -5.44
C ASP A 70 0.74 12.98 -4.09
N MET A 71 1.72 12.33 -3.43
CA MET A 71 1.55 11.80 -2.07
C MET A 71 1.33 12.90 -1.03
N GLU A 72 2.02 14.01 -1.17
CA GLU A 72 1.80 15.16 -0.28
C GLU A 72 0.37 15.70 -0.43
N VAL A 73 -0.11 15.82 -1.66
CA VAL A 73 -1.50 16.20 -1.93
C VAL A 73 -2.48 15.20 -1.32
N TYR A 74 -2.21 13.90 -1.47
CA TYR A 74 -3.03 12.84 -0.87
C TYR A 74 -3.09 12.98 0.66
N ARG A 75 -1.94 13.12 1.33
CA ARG A 75 -1.89 13.28 2.78
C ARG A 75 -2.63 14.53 3.26
N THR A 76 -2.45 15.64 2.57
CA THR A 76 -3.19 16.89 2.87
C THR A 76 -4.69 16.66 2.77
N CYS A 77 -5.13 15.91 1.76
CA CYS A 77 -6.55 15.59 1.56
C CYS A 77 -7.10 14.72 2.71
N ILE A 78 -6.43 13.63 3.07
CA ILE A 78 -6.92 12.73 4.13
C ILE A 78 -6.83 13.35 5.52
N ASP A 79 -5.87 14.23 5.75
CA ASP A 79 -5.65 14.87 7.04
C ASP A 79 -6.52 16.13 7.24
N LYS A 80 -7.15 16.61 6.18
CA LYS A 80 -7.94 17.86 6.19
C LYS A 80 -8.97 17.92 7.30
N ASP A 81 -9.67 16.83 7.54
CA ASP A 81 -10.73 16.73 8.53
C ASP A 81 -10.37 15.76 9.68
N ALA A 82 -9.07 15.47 9.88
CA ALA A 82 -8.61 14.49 10.86
C ALA A 82 -9.07 14.80 12.29
N GLU A 83 -9.29 16.06 12.64
CA GLU A 83 -9.77 16.52 13.94
C GLU A 83 -11.29 16.68 14.00
N ASN A 84 -12.01 16.28 12.96
CA ASN A 84 -13.46 16.38 12.92
C ASN A 84 -14.08 15.56 14.07
N PRO A 85 -14.85 16.22 14.99
CA PRO A 85 -15.43 15.51 16.12
C PRO A 85 -16.52 14.51 15.75
N ASP A 86 -17.05 14.59 14.52
CA ASP A 86 -18.07 13.66 14.00
C ASP A 86 -17.45 12.33 13.56
N PHE A 87 -16.12 12.25 13.42
CA PHE A 87 -15.45 11.02 13.05
C PHE A 87 -15.32 10.08 14.24
N SER A 88 -15.60 8.80 14.01
CA SER A 88 -15.40 7.76 15.01
C SER A 88 -13.92 7.52 15.28
N SER A 89 -13.61 6.85 16.40
CA SER A 89 -12.24 6.40 16.69
C SER A 89 -11.68 5.53 15.56
N GLY A 90 -12.53 4.68 14.96
CA GLY A 90 -12.16 3.84 13.83
C GLY A 90 -11.85 4.66 12.57
N ASN A 91 -12.61 5.73 12.30
CA ASN A 91 -12.30 6.64 11.20
C ASN A 91 -10.94 7.33 11.39
N GLN A 92 -10.67 7.83 12.60
CA GLN A 92 -9.40 8.47 12.92
C GLN A 92 -8.22 7.50 12.82
N GLN A 93 -8.39 6.26 13.28
CA GLN A 93 -7.38 5.21 13.13
C GLN A 93 -7.11 4.90 11.66
N ALA A 94 -8.15 4.82 10.83
CA ALA A 94 -8.01 4.58 9.40
C ALA A 94 -7.26 5.71 8.69
N ILE A 95 -7.52 6.97 9.05
CA ILE A 95 -6.78 8.13 8.52
C ILE A 95 -5.30 8.03 8.89
N SER A 96 -5.00 7.71 10.15
CA SER A 96 -3.63 7.51 10.61
C SER A 96 -2.92 6.39 9.86
N ASN A 97 -3.60 5.26 9.67
CA ASN A 97 -3.07 4.13 8.90
C ASN A 97 -2.79 4.51 7.44
N ALA A 98 -3.69 5.24 6.81
CA ALA A 98 -3.52 5.71 5.43
C ALA A 98 -2.35 6.70 5.30
N HIS A 99 -2.20 7.59 6.27
CA HIS A 99 -1.07 8.51 6.34
C HIS A 99 0.26 7.73 6.43
N ASN A 100 0.37 6.79 7.36
CA ASN A 100 1.57 5.97 7.54
C ASN A 100 1.88 5.13 6.30
N TYR A 101 0.86 4.54 5.68
CA TYR A 101 1.00 3.81 4.44
C TYR A 101 1.60 4.68 3.32
N SER A 102 1.13 5.92 3.21
CA SER A 102 1.64 6.86 2.19
C SER A 102 3.12 7.21 2.40
N VAL A 103 3.55 7.35 3.65
CA VAL A 103 4.95 7.58 4.01
C VAL A 103 5.80 6.36 3.66
N ASP A 104 5.34 5.15 4.02
CA ASP A 104 6.03 3.90 3.69
C ASP A 104 6.19 3.73 2.17
N MET A 105 5.17 4.06 1.41
CA MET A 105 5.22 4.01 -0.06
C MET A 105 6.26 4.96 -0.64
N GLU A 106 6.32 6.20 -0.15
CA GLU A 106 7.36 7.15 -0.58
C GLU A 106 8.77 6.64 -0.27
N GLU A 107 8.97 6.10 0.93
CA GLU A 107 10.27 5.56 1.34
C GLU A 107 10.70 4.40 0.46
N ARG A 108 9.78 3.50 0.12
CA ARG A 108 10.04 2.37 -0.77
C ARG A 108 10.41 2.83 -2.18
N VAL A 109 9.69 3.80 -2.71
CA VAL A 109 9.96 4.36 -4.04
C VAL A 109 11.31 5.07 -4.06
N ALA A 110 11.65 5.85 -3.02
CA ALA A 110 12.96 6.47 -2.89
C ALA A 110 14.08 5.43 -2.79
N ALA A 111 13.88 4.35 -2.05
CA ALA A 111 14.84 3.27 -1.92
C ALA A 111 15.08 2.55 -3.26
N MET A 112 14.03 2.29 -4.02
CA MET A 112 14.13 1.70 -5.36
C MET A 112 14.94 2.57 -6.31
N PHE A 113 14.71 3.88 -6.28
CA PHE A 113 15.48 4.84 -7.09
C PHE A 113 16.96 4.86 -6.68
N ASN A 114 17.25 4.92 -5.38
CA ASN A 114 18.61 4.90 -4.88
C ASN A 114 19.36 3.62 -5.25
N GLU A 115 18.68 2.48 -5.22
CA GLU A 115 19.24 1.19 -5.66
C GLU A 115 19.55 1.21 -7.16
N ALA A 116 18.66 1.76 -7.99
CA ALA A 116 18.90 1.91 -9.42
C ALA A 116 20.11 2.80 -9.72
N VAL A 117 20.30 3.89 -8.97
CA VAL A 117 21.49 4.75 -9.09
C VAL A 117 22.76 3.96 -8.76
N ARG A 118 22.74 3.15 -7.71
CA ARG A 118 23.87 2.28 -7.34
C ARG A 118 24.19 1.26 -8.44
N ALA A 119 23.17 0.63 -9.01
CA ALA A 119 23.33 -0.31 -10.11
C ALA A 119 23.93 0.35 -11.35
N TYR A 120 23.48 1.54 -11.68
CA TYR A 120 24.05 2.32 -12.79
C TYR A 120 25.54 2.61 -12.57
N LYS A 121 25.92 3.10 -11.39
CA LYS A 121 27.32 3.37 -11.05
C LYS A 121 28.18 2.12 -11.09
N ALA A 122 27.67 1.00 -10.59
CA ALA A 122 28.39 -0.28 -10.62
C ALA A 122 28.64 -0.76 -12.06
N ASN A 123 27.67 -0.59 -12.96
CA ASN A 123 27.80 -0.95 -14.37
C ASN A 123 28.79 -0.05 -15.11
N LEU A 124 28.84 1.23 -14.80
CA LEU A 124 29.84 2.14 -15.36
C LEU A 124 31.27 1.72 -14.99
N ALA A 125 31.48 1.26 -13.78
CA ALA A 125 32.79 0.81 -13.29
C ALA A 125 33.30 -0.47 -13.96
N LYS A 126 32.40 -1.25 -14.59
CA LYS A 126 32.74 -2.50 -15.30
C LYS A 126 33.12 -2.28 -16.78
N LYS A 127 32.93 -1.12 -17.32
CA LYS A 127 33.24 -0.80 -18.72
C LYS A 127 34.66 -0.33 -18.92
#